data_7ed536b7ea82397f08ea3746fa7b0cf0
#
_entry.id   7ed536b7ea82397f08ea3746fa7b0cf0
#
_cell.length_a   1.000
_cell.length_b   1.000
_cell.length_c   1.000
_cell.angle_alpha   90.00
_cell.angle_beta   90.00
_cell.angle_gamma   90.00
#
_symmetry.space_group_name_H-M   'P 1'
#
loop_
_entity.id
_entity.type
_entity.pdbx_description
1 polymer ?
#
loop_
_entity_poly.entity_id
_entity_poly.type
_entity_poly.pdbx_seq_one_letter_code
_entity_poly.pdbx_strand_id
1 'polypeptide(L)'
;MNVRKPVDYGTMYRELAAILAQNLPQMGEIHAIGKAVRQRPEKGAAVAAAEFLQANFPDRTGFSPRNVRRMRDFYRTYENDQTLLRLAMKIGWTLNVVIMESELTMDARRWYLRKANAGGLSKAELLRMIESAVHMEISLDENTPDWYTKENDELPKRIQHEENLVRLLQSDDQACNER
;
A
#
# COMPACT_ATOMS: atom_id res chain seq x y z
N MET A 1 2.35 -37.08 -26.01
CA MET A 1 1.86 -36.29 -24.86
C MET A 1 3.03 -35.50 -24.27
N ASN A 2 3.03 -34.18 -24.36
CA ASN A 2 4.03 -33.33 -23.71
C ASN A 2 3.72 -33.28 -22.21
N VAL A 3 4.32 -34.15 -21.41
CA VAL A 3 4.23 -34.06 -19.95
C VAL A 3 5.09 -32.89 -19.51
N ARG A 4 4.45 -31.77 -19.12
CA ARG A 4 5.16 -30.64 -18.53
C ARG A 4 5.83 -31.12 -17.26
N LYS A 5 7.14 -30.90 -17.12
CA LYS A 5 7.85 -31.19 -15.87
C LYS A 5 7.16 -30.41 -14.73
N PRO A 6 6.94 -31.06 -13.56
CA PRO A 6 6.41 -30.37 -12.40
C PRO A 6 7.34 -29.21 -12.04
N VAL A 7 6.77 -28.06 -11.70
CA VAL A 7 7.55 -26.88 -11.28
C VAL A 7 8.09 -27.13 -9.87
N ASP A 8 9.40 -26.92 -9.70
CA ASP A 8 10.03 -27.03 -8.39
C ASP A 8 9.96 -25.66 -7.65
N TYR A 9 9.22 -25.62 -6.57
CA TYR A 9 9.09 -24.46 -5.67
C TYR A 9 9.95 -24.59 -4.40
N GLY A 10 10.84 -25.58 -4.29
CA GLY A 10 11.60 -25.87 -3.06
C GLY A 10 12.41 -24.68 -2.53
N THR A 11 13.00 -23.86 -3.41
CA THR A 11 13.70 -22.64 -2.99
C THR A 11 12.73 -21.61 -2.39
N MET A 12 11.60 -21.38 -3.03
CA MET A 12 10.56 -20.46 -2.52
C MET A 12 10.04 -20.93 -1.16
N TYR A 13 9.81 -22.23 -0.97
CA TYR A 13 9.33 -22.77 0.30
C TYR A 13 10.33 -22.56 1.45
N ARG A 14 11.62 -22.77 1.20
CA ARG A 14 12.67 -22.48 2.20
C ARG A 14 12.73 -20.99 2.55
N GLU A 15 12.59 -20.13 1.56
CA GLU A 15 12.55 -18.67 1.75
C GLU A 15 11.32 -18.25 2.57
N LEU A 16 10.14 -18.75 2.24
CA LEU A 16 8.91 -18.51 3.00
C LEU A 16 9.03 -18.96 4.45
N ALA A 17 9.57 -20.15 4.71
CA ALA A 17 9.79 -20.64 6.07
C ALA A 17 10.77 -19.74 6.84
N ALA A 18 11.85 -19.29 6.21
CA ALA A 18 12.81 -18.36 6.81
C ALA A 18 12.19 -16.99 7.12
N ILE A 19 11.28 -16.49 6.27
CA ILE A 19 10.55 -15.23 6.50
C ILE A 19 9.67 -15.36 7.76
N LEU A 20 8.89 -16.42 7.86
CA LEU A 20 7.99 -16.65 9.00
C LEU A 20 8.77 -16.81 10.33
N ALA A 21 9.96 -17.39 10.28
CA ALA A 21 10.83 -17.55 11.44
C ALA A 21 11.40 -16.22 11.97
N GLN A 22 11.43 -15.14 11.17
CA GLN A 22 11.94 -13.84 11.59
C GLN A 22 10.99 -13.03 12.44
N ASN A 23 9.72 -13.43 12.57
CA ASN A 23 8.67 -12.71 13.30
C ASN A 23 8.62 -11.21 12.95
N LEU A 24 8.66 -10.89 11.68
CA LEU A 24 8.59 -9.51 11.19
C LEU A 24 7.27 -8.83 11.57
N PRO A 25 7.22 -7.49 11.69
CA PRO A 25 5.96 -6.76 11.71
C PRO A 25 5.10 -7.12 10.48
N GLN A 26 3.77 -7.08 10.63
CA GLN A 26 2.82 -7.56 9.62
C GLN A 26 3.14 -7.08 8.20
N MET A 27 3.36 -5.79 8.00
CA MET A 27 3.65 -5.24 6.67
C MET A 27 5.02 -5.68 6.14
N GLY A 28 6.00 -5.88 7.02
CA GLY A 28 7.31 -6.43 6.67
C GLY A 28 7.20 -7.87 6.18
N GLU A 29 6.43 -8.69 6.86
CA GLU A 29 6.17 -10.08 6.48
C GLU A 29 5.43 -10.17 5.13
N ILE A 30 4.38 -9.36 4.96
CA ILE A 30 3.60 -9.26 3.71
C ILE A 30 4.52 -8.89 2.54
N HIS A 31 5.36 -7.88 2.72
CA HIS A 31 6.31 -7.45 1.69
C HIS A 31 7.34 -8.54 1.35
N ALA A 32 7.90 -9.20 2.36
CA ALA A 32 8.88 -10.27 2.17
C ALA A 32 8.27 -11.50 1.46
N ILE A 33 7.07 -11.94 1.86
CA ILE A 33 6.33 -13.00 1.18
C ILE A 33 6.04 -12.60 -0.27
N GLY A 34 5.57 -11.37 -0.47
CA GLY A 34 5.31 -10.83 -1.80
C GLY A 34 6.53 -10.87 -2.71
N LYS A 35 7.70 -10.51 -2.18
CA LYS A 35 9.00 -10.59 -2.88
C LYS A 35 9.34 -12.03 -3.28
N ALA A 36 9.28 -12.98 -2.35
CA ALA A 36 9.60 -14.38 -2.60
C ALA A 36 8.71 -14.97 -3.70
N VAL A 37 7.40 -14.68 -3.68
CA VAL A 37 6.46 -15.13 -4.71
C VAL A 37 6.67 -14.41 -6.04
N ARG A 38 7.01 -13.11 -6.02
CA ARG A 38 7.27 -12.31 -7.24
C ARG A 38 8.48 -12.80 -8.04
N GLN A 39 9.46 -13.37 -7.37
CA GLN A 39 10.65 -13.95 -8.03
C GLN A 39 10.32 -15.20 -8.86
N ARG A 40 9.13 -15.77 -8.72
CA ARG A 40 8.67 -16.95 -9.45
C ARG A 40 7.76 -16.54 -10.60
N PRO A 41 8.16 -16.80 -11.86
CA PRO A 41 7.38 -16.40 -13.03
C PRO A 41 6.15 -17.29 -13.28
N GLU A 42 6.07 -18.44 -12.64
CA GLU A 42 5.04 -19.45 -12.88
C GLU A 42 3.67 -18.97 -12.35
N LYS A 43 2.63 -19.15 -13.16
CA LYS A 43 1.24 -18.76 -12.81
C LYS A 43 0.74 -19.39 -11.51
N GLY A 44 1.23 -20.58 -11.14
CA GLY A 44 0.85 -21.33 -9.93
C GLY A 44 1.57 -20.88 -8.65
N ALA A 45 2.62 -20.05 -8.73
CA ALA A 45 3.51 -19.76 -7.61
C ALA A 45 2.76 -19.24 -6.35
N ALA A 46 1.81 -18.33 -6.52
CA ALA A 46 1.05 -17.80 -5.38
C ALA A 46 0.11 -18.84 -4.74
N VAL A 47 -0.39 -19.79 -5.52
CA VAL A 47 -1.21 -20.90 -5.00
C VAL A 47 -0.32 -21.87 -4.24
N ALA A 48 0.79 -22.28 -4.84
CA ALA A 48 1.76 -23.17 -4.19
C ALA A 48 2.33 -22.57 -2.88
N ALA A 49 2.62 -21.28 -2.87
CA ALA A 49 3.04 -20.55 -1.66
C ALA A 49 1.95 -20.57 -0.58
N ALA A 50 0.70 -20.33 -0.95
CA ALA A 50 -0.43 -20.34 -0.02
C ALA A 50 -0.64 -21.71 0.59
N GLU A 51 -0.64 -22.76 -0.23
CA GLU A 51 -0.78 -24.16 0.23
C GLU A 51 0.37 -24.55 1.17
N PHE A 52 1.60 -24.19 0.84
CA PHE A 52 2.76 -24.42 1.69
C PHE A 52 2.62 -23.71 3.05
N LEU A 53 2.27 -22.42 3.04
CA LEU A 53 2.13 -21.63 4.27
C LEU A 53 1.00 -22.15 5.16
N GLN A 54 -0.15 -22.50 4.60
CA GLN A 54 -1.28 -23.07 5.34
C GLN A 54 -0.94 -24.45 5.95
N ALA A 55 -0.23 -25.30 5.20
CA ALA A 55 0.12 -26.64 5.67
C ALA A 55 1.19 -26.63 6.76
N ASN A 56 2.16 -25.71 6.70
CA ASN A 56 3.31 -25.68 7.62
C ASN A 56 3.14 -24.70 8.79
N PHE A 57 2.19 -23.74 8.69
CA PHE A 57 1.92 -22.74 9.72
C PHE A 57 0.39 -22.64 10.00
N PRO A 58 -0.25 -23.72 10.45
CA PRO A 58 -1.71 -23.80 10.59
C PRO A 58 -2.27 -22.81 11.62
N ASP A 59 -1.46 -22.40 12.60
CA ASP A 59 -1.84 -21.41 13.62
C ASP A 59 -1.81 -19.97 13.10
N ARG A 60 -1.31 -19.75 11.88
CA ARG A 60 -1.22 -18.44 11.24
C ARG A 60 -2.34 -18.28 10.23
N THR A 61 -2.91 -17.07 10.17
CA THR A 61 -4.01 -16.74 9.26
C THR A 61 -3.55 -15.77 8.16
N GLY A 62 -4.41 -15.58 7.15
CA GLY A 62 -4.13 -14.61 6.10
C GLY A 62 -3.39 -15.18 4.87
N PHE A 63 -3.17 -16.47 4.80
CA PHE A 63 -2.44 -17.12 3.70
C PHE A 63 -3.37 -17.79 2.66
N SER A 64 -4.57 -17.24 2.42
CA SER A 64 -5.38 -17.69 1.29
C SER A 64 -4.67 -17.41 -0.05
N PRO A 65 -4.89 -18.21 -1.11
CA PRO A 65 -4.30 -17.95 -2.42
C PRO A 65 -4.58 -16.56 -2.97
N ARG A 66 -5.76 -16.02 -2.69
CA ARG A 66 -6.12 -14.63 -3.05
C ARG A 66 -5.24 -13.63 -2.32
N ASN A 67 -5.03 -13.80 -1.01
CA ASN A 67 -4.24 -12.87 -0.23
C ASN A 67 -2.75 -12.95 -0.54
N VAL A 68 -2.22 -14.16 -0.82
CA VAL A 68 -0.83 -14.31 -1.27
C VAL A 68 -0.60 -13.67 -2.65
N ARG A 69 -1.59 -13.72 -3.56
CA ARG A 69 -1.53 -12.94 -4.81
C ARG A 69 -1.48 -11.43 -4.55
N ARG A 70 -2.28 -10.92 -3.60
CA ARG A 70 -2.25 -9.52 -3.18
C ARG A 70 -0.90 -9.11 -2.59
N MET A 71 -0.27 -9.97 -1.80
CA MET A 71 1.10 -9.72 -1.27
C MET A 71 2.12 -9.60 -2.40
N ARG A 72 2.06 -10.51 -3.40
CA ARG A 72 2.89 -10.43 -4.60
C ARG A 72 2.64 -9.14 -5.37
N ASP A 73 1.38 -8.76 -5.55
CA ASP A 73 0.98 -7.57 -6.29
C ASP A 73 1.35 -6.29 -5.52
N PHE A 74 1.32 -6.32 -4.20
CA PHE A 74 1.83 -5.26 -3.32
C PHE A 74 3.33 -5.03 -3.57
N TYR A 75 4.13 -6.08 -3.51
CA TYR A 75 5.56 -5.96 -3.81
C TYR A 75 5.78 -5.39 -5.21
N ARG A 76 5.14 -5.96 -6.24
CA ARG A 76 5.24 -5.52 -7.63
C ARG A 76 4.87 -4.05 -7.83
N THR A 77 3.86 -3.57 -7.12
CA THR A 77 3.38 -2.19 -7.25
C THR A 77 4.42 -1.18 -6.77
N TYR A 78 5.17 -1.53 -5.73
CA TYR A 78 6.10 -0.60 -5.07
C TYR A 78 7.58 -0.97 -5.21
N GLU A 79 7.93 -2.06 -5.93
CA GLU A 79 9.32 -2.54 -6.05
C GLU A 79 10.29 -1.50 -6.62
N ASN A 80 9.80 -0.58 -7.45
CA ASN A 80 10.62 0.46 -8.10
C ASN A 80 10.47 1.85 -7.48
N ASP A 81 9.65 2.03 -6.46
CA ASP A 81 9.45 3.32 -5.79
C ASP A 81 9.54 3.16 -4.27
N GLN A 82 10.74 3.38 -3.75
CA GLN A 82 11.03 3.26 -2.32
C GLN A 82 10.29 4.29 -1.46
N THR A 83 9.98 5.46 -2.04
CA THR A 83 9.22 6.51 -1.33
C THR A 83 7.77 6.06 -1.12
N LEU A 84 7.12 5.54 -2.16
CA LEU A 84 5.78 4.98 -2.04
C LEU A 84 5.75 3.75 -1.15
N LEU A 85 6.76 2.86 -1.25
CA LEU A 85 6.89 1.70 -0.38
C LEU A 85 6.92 2.12 1.09
N ARG A 86 7.73 3.13 1.46
CA ARG A 86 7.80 3.63 2.84
C ARG A 86 6.45 4.15 3.34
N LEU A 87 5.68 4.84 2.50
CA LEU A 87 4.33 5.28 2.84
C LEU A 87 3.39 4.08 3.03
N ALA A 88 3.41 3.13 2.11
CA ALA A 88 2.58 1.94 2.17
C ALA A 88 2.88 1.06 3.40
N MET A 89 4.15 0.96 3.82
CA MET A 89 4.55 0.21 5.01
C MET A 89 4.07 0.81 6.32
N LYS A 90 3.68 2.08 6.36
CA LYS A 90 3.20 2.78 7.57
C LYS A 90 1.69 2.61 7.81
N ILE A 91 0.93 2.16 6.83
CA ILE A 91 -0.52 1.95 6.95
C ILE A 91 -0.86 0.46 7.01
N GLY A 92 -2.02 0.12 7.56
CA GLY A 92 -2.47 -1.26 7.69
C GLY A 92 -2.76 -1.95 6.35
N TRP A 93 -2.69 -3.28 6.35
CA TRP A 93 -2.89 -4.11 5.16
C TRP A 93 -4.22 -3.84 4.44
N THR A 94 -5.31 -3.68 5.20
CA THR A 94 -6.65 -3.44 4.64
C THR A 94 -6.71 -2.18 3.77
N LEU A 95 -6.09 -1.08 4.23
CA LEU A 95 -6.05 0.17 3.46
C LEU A 95 -5.12 0.05 2.24
N ASN A 96 -3.99 -0.65 2.39
CA ASN A 96 -3.10 -0.94 1.27
C ASN A 96 -3.81 -1.73 0.16
N VAL A 97 -4.60 -2.73 0.51
CA VAL A 97 -5.38 -3.52 -0.47
C VAL A 97 -6.37 -2.63 -1.22
N VAL A 98 -7.07 -1.73 -0.52
CA VAL A 98 -8.01 -0.79 -1.16
C VAL A 98 -7.28 0.10 -2.18
N ILE A 99 -6.18 0.75 -1.76
CA ILE A 99 -5.42 1.65 -2.63
C ILE A 99 -4.81 0.90 -3.83
N MET A 100 -4.31 -0.31 -3.59
CA MET A 100 -3.65 -1.11 -4.62
C MET A 100 -4.64 -1.66 -5.66
N GLU A 101 -5.83 -2.11 -5.23
CA GLU A 101 -6.86 -2.69 -6.10
C GLU A 101 -7.68 -1.62 -6.83
N SER A 102 -7.58 -0.35 -6.43
CA SER A 102 -8.22 0.77 -7.13
C SER A 102 -7.42 1.16 -8.38
N GLU A 103 -8.12 1.54 -9.44
CA GLU A 103 -7.54 2.00 -10.71
C GLU A 103 -7.02 3.44 -10.57
N LEU A 104 -5.93 3.61 -9.84
CA LEU A 104 -5.32 4.89 -9.54
C LEU A 104 -4.02 5.09 -10.34
N THR A 105 -3.79 6.31 -10.79
CA THR A 105 -2.47 6.75 -11.23
C THR A 105 -1.47 6.69 -10.06
N MET A 106 -0.16 6.69 -10.34
CA MET A 106 0.84 6.66 -9.26
C MET A 106 0.77 7.90 -8.38
N ASP A 107 0.42 9.08 -8.94
CA ASP A 107 0.25 10.32 -8.19
C ASP A 107 -0.98 10.28 -7.29
N ALA A 108 -2.13 9.81 -7.79
CA ALA A 108 -3.31 9.59 -6.98
C ALA A 108 -3.05 8.56 -5.86
N ARG A 109 -2.32 7.48 -6.16
CA ARG A 109 -1.92 6.48 -5.17
C ARG A 109 -1.04 7.10 -4.09
N ARG A 110 -0.06 7.94 -4.45
CA ARG A 110 0.78 8.70 -3.52
C ARG A 110 -0.06 9.59 -2.62
N TRP A 111 -1.02 10.28 -3.18
CA TRP A 111 -1.94 11.15 -2.45
C TRP A 111 -2.74 10.35 -1.39
N TYR A 112 -3.38 9.24 -1.78
CA TYR A 112 -4.17 8.42 -0.86
C TYR A 112 -3.31 7.74 0.21
N LEU A 113 -2.09 7.31 -0.11
CA LEU A 113 -1.14 6.79 0.87
C LEU A 113 -0.77 7.85 1.92
N ARG A 114 -0.50 9.08 1.49
CA ARG A 114 -0.23 10.21 2.42
C ARG A 114 -1.46 10.51 3.28
N LYS A 115 -2.64 10.57 2.68
CA LYS A 115 -3.88 10.79 3.40
C LYS A 115 -4.17 9.72 4.44
N ALA A 116 -3.98 8.45 4.09
CA ALA A 116 -4.11 7.33 5.02
C ALA A 116 -3.07 7.37 6.15
N ASN A 117 -1.85 7.83 5.88
CA ASN A 117 -0.81 8.01 6.89
C ASN A 117 -1.10 9.15 7.87
N ALA A 118 -1.80 10.20 7.46
CA ALA A 118 -2.26 11.26 8.34
C ALA A 118 -3.20 10.74 9.45
N GLY A 119 -3.73 9.54 9.28
CA GLY A 119 -4.40 8.75 10.30
C GLY A 119 -5.90 8.92 10.35
N GLY A 120 -6.55 7.97 11.01
CA GLY A 120 -7.98 8.00 11.29
C GLY A 120 -8.89 7.52 10.17
N LEU A 121 -8.40 7.20 8.97
CA LEU A 121 -9.26 6.71 7.89
C LEU A 121 -9.66 5.25 8.11
N SER A 122 -10.96 5.01 8.12
CA SER A 122 -11.52 3.67 7.97
C SER A 122 -11.48 3.22 6.50
N LYS A 123 -11.63 1.90 6.29
CA LYS A 123 -11.77 1.34 4.94
C LYS A 123 -12.91 1.98 4.16
N ALA A 124 -14.07 2.20 4.80
CA ALA A 124 -15.25 2.75 4.17
C ALA A 124 -15.06 4.21 3.74
N GLU A 125 -14.38 5.00 4.57
CA GLU A 125 -14.05 6.39 4.24
C GLU A 125 -13.07 6.47 3.08
N LEU A 126 -12.02 5.66 3.10
CA LEU A 126 -11.05 5.61 2.01
C LEU A 126 -11.72 5.22 0.68
N LEU A 127 -12.60 4.23 0.68
CA LEU A 127 -13.36 3.84 -0.52
C LEU A 127 -14.20 5.00 -1.05
N ARG A 128 -14.98 5.67 -0.18
CA ARG A 128 -15.77 6.84 -0.57
C ARG A 128 -14.93 7.95 -1.17
N MET A 129 -13.78 8.25 -0.57
CA MET A 129 -12.85 9.25 -1.09
C MET A 129 -12.31 8.90 -2.47
N ILE A 130 -12.01 7.63 -2.72
CA ILE A 130 -11.53 7.15 -4.02
C ILE A 130 -12.67 7.23 -5.05
N GLU A 131 -13.87 6.77 -4.72
CA GLU A 131 -15.06 6.81 -5.58
C GLU A 131 -15.43 8.24 -5.96
N SER A 132 -15.33 9.18 -5.04
CA SER A 132 -15.55 10.61 -5.27
C SER A 132 -14.38 11.34 -5.92
N ALA A 133 -13.27 10.65 -6.20
CA ALA A 133 -12.06 11.21 -6.79
C ALA A 133 -11.52 12.49 -6.09
N VAL A 134 -11.61 12.55 -4.76
CA VAL A 134 -11.25 13.72 -3.93
C VAL A 134 -9.83 14.23 -4.21
N HIS A 135 -8.90 13.36 -4.62
CA HIS A 135 -7.54 13.77 -5.01
C HIS A 135 -7.51 14.70 -6.22
N MET A 136 -8.55 14.69 -7.09
CA MET A 136 -8.62 15.58 -8.25
C MET A 136 -9.09 16.99 -7.88
N GLU A 137 -9.97 17.12 -6.89
CA GLU A 137 -10.47 18.41 -6.43
C GLU A 137 -9.36 19.23 -5.81
N ILE A 138 -8.45 18.60 -5.08
CA ILE A 138 -7.33 19.28 -4.40
C ILE A 138 -6.19 19.60 -5.36
N SER A 139 -5.96 18.79 -6.38
CA SER A 139 -4.92 19.06 -7.38
C SER A 139 -5.28 20.13 -8.40
N LEU A 140 -6.54 20.58 -8.45
CA LEU A 140 -6.99 21.70 -9.30
C LEU A 140 -6.78 23.06 -8.61
N ASP A 141 -6.43 23.07 -7.34
CA ASP A 141 -6.11 24.30 -6.61
C ASP A 141 -4.66 24.70 -6.91
N GLU A 142 -4.46 25.68 -7.80
CA GLU A 142 -3.14 26.20 -8.23
C GLU A 142 -2.29 26.73 -7.07
N ASN A 143 -2.87 26.85 -5.89
CA ASN A 143 -2.24 27.24 -4.63
C ASN A 143 -1.86 26.08 -3.71
N THR A 144 -1.73 24.87 -4.21
CA THR A 144 -1.28 23.73 -3.38
C THR A 144 0.13 24.05 -2.86
N PRO A 145 0.33 24.20 -1.55
CA PRO A 145 1.63 24.60 -1.01
C PRO A 145 2.73 23.62 -1.44
N ASP A 146 3.90 24.15 -1.73
CA ASP A 146 5.08 23.44 -2.24
C ASP A 146 5.49 22.21 -1.39
N TRP A 147 5.14 22.20 -0.08
CA TRP A 147 5.31 21.06 0.83
C TRP A 147 4.37 19.88 0.53
N TYR A 148 3.27 20.12 -0.20
CA TYR A 148 2.34 19.06 -0.60
C TYR A 148 2.87 18.24 -1.79
N THR A 149 3.70 18.86 -2.63
CA THR A 149 4.28 18.27 -3.82
C THR A 149 5.72 17.79 -3.63
N LYS A 150 6.45 18.34 -2.64
CA LYS A 150 7.83 17.94 -2.36
C LYS A 150 7.92 16.64 -1.58
N GLU A 151 8.83 15.80 -2.02
CA GLU A 151 9.28 14.56 -1.37
C GLU A 151 10.00 14.85 -0.05
N ASN A 152 9.31 15.37 0.95
CA ASN A 152 9.85 15.36 2.30
C ASN A 152 9.54 14.02 2.95
N ASP A 153 10.57 13.27 3.29
CA ASP A 153 10.50 12.02 4.07
C ASP A 153 9.93 12.22 5.48
N GLU A 154 9.83 13.46 5.93
CA GLU A 154 9.15 13.84 7.15
C GLU A 154 7.73 14.30 6.81
N LEU A 155 6.77 13.39 6.98
CA LEU A 155 5.36 13.79 7.05
C LEU A 155 5.23 14.85 8.14
N PRO A 156 4.63 16.01 7.83
CA PRO A 156 4.36 17.03 8.84
C PRO A 156 3.59 16.37 9.99
N LYS A 157 4.00 16.67 11.22
CA LYS A 157 3.28 16.16 12.38
C LYS A 157 1.81 16.48 12.20
N ARG A 158 0.94 15.51 12.44
CA ARG A 158 -0.52 15.56 12.18
C ARG A 158 -1.15 16.90 12.58
N ILE A 159 -0.75 17.43 13.74
CA ILE A 159 -1.24 18.70 14.30
C ILE A 159 -0.86 19.91 13.40
N GLN A 160 0.39 19.98 12.92
CA GLN A 160 0.85 21.08 12.07
C GLN A 160 0.21 21.05 10.68
N HIS A 161 -0.13 19.90 10.17
CA HIS A 161 -0.79 19.75 8.87
C HIS A 161 -2.23 20.27 8.92
N GLU A 162 -2.98 19.88 9.95
CA GLU A 162 -4.36 20.34 10.16
C GLU A 162 -4.42 21.86 10.44
N GLU A 163 -3.49 22.39 11.24
CA GLU A 163 -3.41 23.82 11.53
C GLU A 163 -3.07 24.65 10.29
N ASN A 164 -2.19 24.17 9.42
CA ASN A 164 -1.85 24.86 8.18
C ASN A 164 -2.99 24.85 7.17
N LEU A 165 -3.74 23.73 7.04
CA LEU A 165 -4.94 23.67 6.22
C LEU A 165 -6.05 24.61 6.72
N VAL A 166 -6.28 24.64 8.02
CA VAL A 166 -7.27 25.55 8.64
C VAL A 166 -6.86 27.01 8.44
N ARG A 167 -5.58 27.38 8.57
CA ARG A 167 -5.09 28.73 8.31
C ARG A 167 -5.28 29.17 6.86
N LEU A 168 -5.02 28.27 5.90
CA LEU A 168 -5.21 28.56 4.47
C LEU A 168 -6.68 28.81 4.16
N LEU A 169 -7.58 27.96 4.66
CA LEU A 169 -9.02 28.13 4.47
C LEU A 169 -9.56 29.43 5.12
N GLN A 170 -9.00 29.84 6.27
CA GLN A 170 -9.39 31.08 6.95
C GLN A 170 -8.83 32.33 6.27
N SER A 171 -7.68 32.26 5.60
CA SER A 171 -7.10 33.40 4.87
C SER A 171 -7.90 33.73 3.60
N ASP A 172 -8.50 32.73 2.95
CA ASP A 172 -9.32 32.92 1.77
C ASP A 172 -10.70 33.55 2.11
N ASP A 173 -11.28 33.21 3.27
CA ASP A 173 -12.51 33.84 3.75
C ASP A 173 -12.33 35.33 4.11
N GLN A 174 -11.13 35.74 4.58
CA GLN A 174 -10.85 37.16 4.85
C GLN A 174 -10.65 37.95 3.57
N ALA A 175 -10.05 37.37 2.55
CA ALA A 175 -9.85 38.04 1.26
C ALA A 175 -11.16 38.26 0.46
N CYS A 176 -12.19 37.48 0.71
CA CYS A 176 -13.52 37.65 0.10
C CYS A 176 -14.39 38.72 0.80
N ASN A 177 -14.07 39.09 2.03
CA ASN A 177 -14.90 40.02 2.83
C ASN A 177 -14.45 41.48 2.77
N GLU A 178 -13.33 41.77 2.08
CA GLU A 178 -12.78 43.15 1.91
C GLU A 178 -12.98 43.73 0.50
N ARG A 179 -13.97 43.26 -0.27
CA ARG A 179 -14.35 43.83 -1.55
C ARG A 179 -15.80 44.31 -1.58
#